data_d0d9a9d83f064ff988e859c67b06ecb2
#
_entry.id   d0d9a9d83f064ff988e859c67b06ecb2
#
_cell.length_a   1.000
_cell.length_b   1.000
_cell.length_c   1.000
_cell.angle_alpha   90.00
_cell.angle_beta   90.00
_cell.angle_gamma   90.00
#
_symmetry.space_group_name_H-M   'P 1'
#
loop_
_entity.id
_entity.type
_entity.pdbx_description
1 polymer ?
#
loop_
_entity_poly.entity_id
_entity_poly.type
_entity_poly.pdbx_seq_one_letter_code
_entity_poly.pdbx_strand_id
1 'polypeptide(L)'
;MGAGCEIVRRGAAAEGAQRLLYAPGVTSRTSATRGLCLTNAELPPGARSACHLHRRIESAGYVSSGVIGVWWGERLEEYAVLQAGDFAYIPPDLPHVVGNVGSEPALIVVAHSSASDQDGIELLPELDGVANVGQGEPSA
;
A
#
# COMPACT_ATOMS: atom_id res chain seq x y z
N MET A 1 -24.87 -3.62 -24.02
CA MET A 1 -24.68 -4.08 -22.99
C MET A 1 -25.02 -3.33 -21.84
N GLY A 2 -25.79 -3.60 -21.05
CA GLY A 2 -26.05 -2.89 -19.84
C GLY A 2 -24.91 -3.00 -18.86
N ALA A 3 -24.86 -2.07 -17.95
CA ALA A 3 -23.92 -2.15 -16.85
C ALA A 3 -24.42 -3.20 -15.86
N GLY A 4 -23.49 -3.89 -15.27
CA GLY A 4 -23.77 -4.86 -14.23
C GLY A 4 -22.61 -4.92 -13.27
N CYS A 5 -22.73 -5.71 -12.23
CA CYS A 5 -21.62 -5.93 -11.32
C CYS A 5 -20.56 -6.76 -12.03
N GLU A 6 -19.31 -6.38 -11.81
CA GLU A 6 -18.18 -7.15 -12.32
C GLU A 6 -17.52 -7.84 -11.15
N ILE A 7 -17.30 -9.13 -11.28
CA ILE A 7 -16.72 -9.94 -10.20
C ILE A 7 -15.30 -10.28 -10.59
N VAL A 8 -14.36 -9.86 -9.75
CA VAL A 8 -12.96 -10.17 -9.97
C VAL A 8 -12.56 -11.25 -8.98
N ARG A 9 -12.13 -12.39 -9.51
CA ARG A 9 -11.74 -13.51 -8.66
C ARG A 9 -10.28 -13.36 -8.25
N ARG A 10 -9.94 -13.98 -7.15
CA ARG A 10 -8.59 -13.93 -6.61
C ARG A 10 -7.58 -14.39 -7.65
N GLY A 11 -6.51 -13.60 -7.82
CA GLY A 11 -5.43 -13.92 -8.73
C GLY A 11 -4.10 -13.95 -8.03
N ALA A 12 -3.03 -14.24 -8.77
CA ALA A 12 -1.69 -14.27 -8.22
C ALA A 12 -1.18 -12.86 -7.98
N ALA A 13 -0.35 -12.69 -6.94
CA ALA A 13 0.26 -11.41 -6.65
C ALA A 13 1.45 -11.17 -7.57
N ALA A 14 1.71 -9.91 -7.87
CA ALA A 14 2.86 -9.49 -8.66
C ALA A 14 3.45 -8.23 -8.04
N GLU A 15 4.74 -8.01 -8.26
CA GLU A 15 5.42 -6.86 -7.67
C GLU A 15 5.05 -5.57 -8.39
N GLY A 16 4.67 -4.54 -7.62
CA GLY A 16 4.44 -3.21 -8.15
C GLY A 16 5.69 -2.35 -8.08
N ALA A 17 5.59 -1.11 -8.58
CA ALA A 17 6.73 -0.19 -8.65
C ALA A 17 7.30 0.13 -7.27
N GLN A 18 6.45 0.16 -6.24
CA GLN A 18 6.89 0.44 -4.87
C GLN A 18 7.44 -0.81 -4.17
N ARG A 19 7.66 -1.89 -4.90
CA ARG A 19 8.28 -3.12 -4.42
C ARG A 19 7.47 -3.90 -3.40
N LEU A 20 6.16 -3.81 -3.46
CA LEU A 20 5.26 -4.67 -2.71
C LEU A 20 4.57 -5.63 -3.67
N LEU A 21 4.14 -6.77 -3.15
CA LEU A 21 3.39 -7.74 -3.93
C LEU A 21 1.91 -7.37 -3.88
N TYR A 22 1.31 -7.15 -5.05
CA TYR A 22 -0.09 -6.79 -5.15
C TYR A 22 -0.87 -7.88 -5.85
N ALA A 23 -1.93 -8.35 -5.22
CA ALA A 23 -2.90 -9.21 -5.87
C ALA A 23 -3.95 -8.33 -6.50
N PRO A 24 -4.22 -8.49 -7.80
CA PRO A 24 -5.19 -7.63 -8.46
C PRO A 24 -6.56 -7.78 -7.85
N GLY A 25 -7.23 -6.66 -7.70
CA GLY A 25 -8.62 -6.60 -7.32
C GLY A 25 -9.37 -5.84 -8.39
N VAL A 26 -10.04 -4.77 -7.99
CA VAL A 26 -10.76 -3.91 -8.93
C VAL A 26 -9.80 -2.84 -9.42
N THR A 27 -9.40 -2.94 -10.68
CA THR A 27 -8.54 -1.96 -11.34
C THR A 27 -9.01 -1.79 -12.78
N SER A 28 -8.43 -0.84 -13.50
CA SER A 28 -8.77 -0.64 -14.91
C SER A 28 -8.42 -1.83 -15.79
N ARG A 29 -7.59 -2.74 -15.30
CA ARG A 29 -7.25 -3.95 -16.06
C ARG A 29 -8.24 -5.07 -15.84
N THR A 30 -8.98 -5.03 -14.75
CA THR A 30 -9.87 -6.13 -14.36
C THR A 30 -11.33 -5.74 -14.42
N SER A 31 -11.62 -4.46 -14.60
CA SER A 31 -13.01 -3.96 -14.55
C SER A 31 -13.13 -2.69 -15.36
N ALA A 32 -14.33 -2.14 -15.41
CA ALA A 32 -14.60 -0.89 -16.10
C ALA A 32 -14.48 0.33 -15.18
N THR A 33 -13.82 0.19 -14.06
CA THR A 33 -13.65 1.31 -13.14
C THR A 33 -12.90 2.45 -13.80
N ARG A 34 -13.26 3.67 -13.44
CA ARG A 34 -12.61 4.86 -13.98
C ARG A 34 -12.02 5.76 -12.91
N GLY A 35 -12.47 5.63 -11.67
CA GLY A 35 -12.08 6.57 -10.63
C GLY A 35 -11.66 5.95 -9.31
N LEU A 36 -11.61 4.63 -9.23
CA LEU A 36 -11.14 4.00 -8.01
C LEU A 36 -10.52 2.64 -8.32
N CYS A 37 -9.71 2.17 -7.40
CA CYS A 37 -9.23 0.80 -7.46
C CYS A 37 -9.13 0.25 -6.04
N LEU A 38 -9.13 -1.07 -5.95
CA LEU A 38 -9.01 -1.77 -4.66
C LEU A 38 -8.15 -3.00 -4.90
N THR A 39 -7.04 -3.09 -4.18
CA THR A 39 -6.08 -4.17 -4.34
C THR A 39 -5.69 -4.74 -2.99
N ASN A 40 -4.98 -5.84 -3.03
CA ASN A 40 -4.47 -6.50 -1.84
C ASN A 40 -2.94 -6.47 -1.89
N ALA A 41 -2.31 -5.92 -0.88
CA ALA A 41 -0.85 -5.96 -0.80
C ALA A 41 -0.47 -7.05 0.20
N GLU A 42 0.50 -7.88 -0.19
CA GLU A 42 1.01 -8.96 0.63
C GLU A 42 2.43 -8.62 1.06
N LEU A 43 2.68 -8.71 2.36
CA LEU A 43 3.98 -8.39 2.91
C LEU A 43 4.47 -9.56 3.76
N PRO A 44 5.41 -10.34 3.24
CA PRO A 44 6.08 -11.32 4.09
C PRO A 44 6.81 -10.64 5.24
N PRO A 45 7.16 -11.36 6.31
CA PRO A 45 7.91 -10.76 7.41
C PRO A 45 9.16 -10.04 6.90
N GLY A 46 9.39 -8.83 7.39
CA GLY A 46 10.55 -8.03 6.99
C GLY A 46 10.41 -7.29 5.69
N ALA A 47 9.36 -7.55 4.91
CA ALA A 47 9.16 -6.84 3.64
C ALA A 47 8.74 -5.40 3.90
N ARG A 48 9.20 -4.51 3.04
CA ARG A 48 8.79 -3.11 3.10
C ARG A 48 8.76 -2.53 1.69
N SER A 49 7.97 -1.49 1.53
CA SER A 49 7.91 -0.79 0.25
C SER A 49 9.14 0.10 0.08
N ALA A 50 9.41 0.47 -1.16
CA ALA A 50 10.25 1.63 -1.43
C ALA A 50 9.55 2.87 -0.92
N CYS A 51 10.32 3.90 -0.57
CA CYS A 51 9.72 5.18 -0.23
C CYS A 51 9.11 5.78 -1.48
N HIS A 52 7.87 6.22 -1.38
CA HIS A 52 7.14 6.73 -2.54
C HIS A 52 6.00 7.64 -2.09
N LEU A 53 5.43 8.33 -3.06
CA LEU A 53 4.19 9.06 -2.87
C LEU A 53 3.29 8.80 -4.08
N HIS A 54 2.03 9.15 -3.94
CA HIS A 54 1.07 9.07 -5.03
C HIS A 54 0.63 10.48 -5.38
N ARG A 55 0.98 10.94 -6.57
CA ARG A 55 0.68 12.30 -7.00
C ARG A 55 -0.82 12.47 -7.20
N ARG A 56 -1.41 13.41 -6.46
CA ARG A 56 -2.81 13.80 -6.60
C ARG A 56 -3.80 12.67 -6.34
N ILE A 57 -3.36 11.61 -5.67
CA ILE A 57 -4.19 10.43 -5.45
C ILE A 57 -4.25 10.16 -3.96
N GLU A 58 -5.47 10.00 -3.46
CA GLU A 58 -5.71 9.61 -2.09
C GLU A 58 -5.60 8.09 -1.97
N SER A 59 -5.15 7.62 -0.83
CA SER A 59 -5.07 6.20 -0.56
C SER A 59 -5.64 5.90 0.81
N ALA A 60 -6.22 4.72 0.95
CA ALA A 60 -6.66 4.22 2.23
C ALA A 60 -6.32 2.75 2.32
N GLY A 61 -5.91 2.30 3.49
CA GLY A 61 -5.57 0.90 3.70
C GLY A 61 -6.32 0.32 4.88
N TYR A 62 -6.60 -0.97 4.80
CA TYR A 62 -7.21 -1.73 5.88
C TYR A 62 -6.34 -2.96 6.13
N VAL A 63 -5.83 -3.11 7.35
CA VAL A 63 -4.99 -4.26 7.69
C VAL A 63 -5.90 -5.42 8.00
N SER A 64 -5.88 -6.45 7.16
CA SER A 64 -6.72 -7.61 7.36
C SER A 64 -6.02 -8.69 8.18
N SER A 65 -4.69 -8.74 8.16
CA SER A 65 -3.93 -9.65 9.01
C SER A 65 -2.51 -9.14 9.18
N GLY A 66 -1.89 -9.51 10.28
CA GLY A 66 -0.51 -9.16 10.57
C GLY A 66 -0.36 -7.79 11.21
N VAL A 67 0.87 -7.32 11.25
CA VAL A 67 1.23 -6.06 11.90
C VAL A 67 2.02 -5.22 10.92
N ILE A 68 1.53 -4.01 10.66
CA ILE A 68 2.08 -3.12 9.64
C ILE A 68 2.63 -1.86 10.31
N GLY A 69 3.84 -1.47 9.94
CA GLY A 69 4.38 -0.16 10.28
C GLY A 69 4.23 0.78 9.10
N VAL A 70 3.90 2.02 9.38
CA VAL A 70 3.80 3.06 8.36
C VAL A 70 4.67 4.23 8.80
N TRP A 71 5.57 4.64 7.93
CA TRP A 71 6.42 5.82 8.14
C TRP A 71 6.00 6.86 7.12
N TRP A 72 5.87 8.12 7.55
CA TRP A 72 5.48 9.17 6.61
C TRP A 72 6.08 10.50 7.01
N GLY A 73 6.02 11.46 6.09
CA GLY A 73 6.55 12.79 6.26
C GLY A 73 7.65 13.08 5.25
N GLU A 74 8.05 14.33 5.13
CA GLU A 74 9.06 14.70 4.13
C GLU A 74 10.40 14.03 4.38
N ARG A 75 10.67 13.65 5.62
CA ARG A 75 11.87 12.91 5.97
C ARG A 75 11.52 11.62 6.70
N LEU A 76 10.30 11.14 6.52
CA LEU A 76 9.79 9.91 7.15
C LEU A 76 9.91 9.95 8.66
N GLU A 77 9.64 11.11 9.23
CA GLU A 77 9.84 11.33 10.66
C GLU A 77 8.69 10.84 11.52
N GLU A 78 7.54 10.57 10.93
CA GLU A 78 6.37 10.08 11.67
C GLU A 78 6.24 8.57 11.51
N TYR A 79 5.65 7.93 12.51
CA TYR A 79 5.57 6.47 12.51
C TYR A 79 4.35 5.99 13.30
N ALA A 80 3.69 4.96 12.79
CA ALA A 80 2.60 4.30 13.52
C ALA A 80 2.61 2.82 13.20
N VAL A 81 2.11 2.03 14.15
CA VAL A 81 1.92 0.59 13.97
C VAL A 81 0.44 0.31 13.91
N LEU A 82 0.05 -0.46 12.90
CA LEU A 82 -1.33 -0.86 12.69
C LEU A 82 -1.44 -2.37 12.86
N GLN A 83 -2.55 -2.80 13.45
CA GLN A 83 -2.87 -4.22 13.61
C GLN A 83 -4.11 -4.55 12.81
N ALA A 84 -4.41 -5.84 12.70
CA ALA A 84 -5.61 -6.30 12.00
C ALA A 84 -6.84 -5.55 12.53
N GLY A 85 -7.62 -4.98 11.62
CA GLY A 85 -8.78 -4.17 11.97
C GLY A 85 -8.53 -2.67 11.88
N ASP A 86 -7.29 -2.23 11.81
CA ASP A 86 -6.96 -0.81 11.76
C ASP A 86 -6.98 -0.29 10.32
N PHE A 87 -7.23 1.00 10.19
CA PHE A 87 -7.25 1.70 8.91
C PHE A 87 -6.22 2.81 8.90
N ALA A 88 -5.71 3.12 7.72
CA ALA A 88 -4.84 4.27 7.51
C ALA A 88 -5.34 5.08 6.32
N TYR A 89 -5.22 6.39 6.41
CA TYR A 89 -5.48 7.28 5.29
C TYR A 89 -4.16 7.95 4.92
N ILE A 90 -3.79 7.90 3.65
CA ILE A 90 -2.58 8.54 3.15
C ILE A 90 -2.99 9.63 2.18
N PRO A 91 -2.78 10.90 2.54
CA PRO A 91 -3.15 12.00 1.65
C PRO A 91 -2.29 12.01 0.39
N PRO A 92 -2.75 12.72 -0.65
CA PRO A 92 -1.95 12.86 -1.87
C PRO A 92 -0.59 13.47 -1.58
N ASP A 93 0.40 13.07 -2.36
CA ASP A 93 1.73 13.69 -2.37
C ASP A 93 2.53 13.52 -1.09
N LEU A 94 2.13 12.63 -0.21
CA LEU A 94 2.84 12.42 1.06
C LEU A 94 3.85 11.29 0.92
N PRO A 95 5.14 11.54 1.15
CA PRO A 95 6.13 10.46 1.18
C PRO A 95 5.83 9.47 2.29
N HIS A 96 5.89 8.18 1.97
CA HIS A 96 5.62 7.15 2.96
C HIS A 96 6.26 5.83 2.60
N VAL A 97 6.40 4.98 3.62
CA VAL A 97 6.88 3.61 3.52
C VAL A 97 5.95 2.73 4.35
N VAL A 98 5.62 1.57 3.83
CA VAL A 98 4.81 0.58 4.53
C VAL A 98 5.66 -0.68 4.70
N GLY A 99 5.66 -1.27 5.87
CA GLY A 99 6.44 -2.47 6.12
C GLY A 99 5.78 -3.43 7.07
N ASN A 100 6.14 -4.69 6.96
CA ASN A 100 5.68 -5.71 7.91
C ASN A 100 6.66 -5.71 9.09
N VAL A 101 6.17 -5.28 10.23
CA VAL A 101 7.00 -5.20 11.45
C VAL A 101 6.67 -6.33 12.43
N GLY A 102 5.84 -7.27 12.01
CA GLY A 102 5.52 -8.45 12.80
C GLY A 102 6.33 -9.66 12.36
N SER A 103 5.98 -10.81 12.92
CA SER A 103 6.67 -12.07 12.63
C SER A 103 5.90 -12.96 11.67
N GLU A 104 4.69 -12.58 11.30
CA GLU A 104 3.82 -13.35 10.41
C GLU A 104 3.56 -12.56 9.13
N PRO A 105 3.18 -13.22 8.03
CA PRO A 105 2.78 -12.48 6.83
C PRO A 105 1.65 -11.51 7.14
N ALA A 106 1.65 -10.39 6.46
CA ALA A 106 0.63 -9.36 6.63
C ALA A 106 -0.09 -9.11 5.32
N LEU A 107 -1.37 -8.77 5.43
CA LEU A 107 -2.20 -8.42 4.29
C LEU A 107 -2.84 -7.08 4.55
N ILE A 108 -2.77 -6.19 3.57
CA ILE A 108 -3.43 -4.90 3.65
C ILE A 108 -4.23 -4.68 2.36
N VAL A 109 -5.49 -4.35 2.52
CA VAL A 109 -6.38 -4.01 1.41
C VAL A 109 -6.22 -2.51 1.18
N VAL A 110 -5.92 -2.11 -0.06
CA VAL A 110 -5.58 -0.73 -0.36
C VAL A 110 -6.51 -0.20 -1.44
N ALA A 111 -7.09 0.97 -1.18
CA ALA A 111 -7.92 1.70 -2.12
C ALA A 111 -7.19 2.96 -2.56
N HIS A 112 -7.34 3.32 -3.82
CA HIS A 112 -6.82 4.58 -4.36
C HIS A 112 -7.92 5.29 -5.13
N SER A 113 -7.87 6.62 -5.13
CA SER A 113 -8.80 7.45 -5.90
C SER A 113 -8.34 7.54 -7.36
N SER A 114 -8.04 6.40 -7.96
CA SER A 114 -7.57 6.26 -9.32
C SER A 114 -7.91 4.86 -9.79
N ALA A 115 -8.00 4.66 -11.09
CA ALA A 115 -8.36 3.37 -11.66
C ALA A 115 -7.22 2.35 -11.59
N SER A 116 -6.02 2.75 -11.20
CA SER A 116 -4.89 1.82 -11.10
C SER A 116 -4.08 2.11 -9.86
N ASP A 117 -3.67 1.04 -9.18
CA ASP A 117 -2.80 1.14 -8.01
C ASP A 117 -1.39 1.60 -8.38
N GLN A 118 -1.07 1.65 -9.67
CA GLN A 118 0.23 2.10 -10.14
C GLN A 118 0.21 3.54 -10.66
N ASP A 119 -0.96 4.20 -10.65
CA ASP A 119 -1.04 5.58 -11.09
C ASP A 119 -0.37 6.52 -10.10
N GLY A 120 0.26 7.55 -10.63
CA GLY A 120 0.79 8.65 -9.81
C GLY A 120 1.95 8.29 -8.90
N ILE A 121 2.50 7.08 -8.99
CA ILE A 121 3.61 6.70 -8.12
C ILE A 121 4.86 7.48 -8.49
N GLU A 122 5.45 8.11 -7.48
CA GLU A 122 6.75 8.73 -7.61
C GLU A 122 7.65 8.13 -6.54
N LEU A 123 8.71 7.45 -6.97
CA LEU A 123 9.67 6.86 -6.05
C LEU A 123 10.62 7.94 -5.54
N LEU A 124 10.99 7.82 -4.26
CA LEU A 124 11.86 8.78 -3.60
C LEU A 124 13.09 8.05 -3.05
N PRO A 125 13.98 7.61 -3.94
CA PRO A 125 15.11 6.77 -3.50
C PRO A 125 16.06 7.48 -2.52
N GLU A 126 16.08 8.79 -2.52
CA GLU A 126 16.91 9.52 -1.57
C GLU A 126 16.46 9.33 -0.12
N LEU A 127 15.23 8.86 0.10
CA LEU A 127 14.73 8.60 1.44
C LEU A 127 14.80 7.13 1.82
N ASP A 128 15.18 6.25 0.90
CA ASP A 128 15.24 4.82 1.20
C ASP A 128 16.28 4.50 2.29
N GLY A 129 17.30 5.32 2.43
CA GLY A 129 18.34 5.11 3.42
C GLY A 129 18.13 5.84 4.73
N VAL A 130 16.97 6.42 4.95
CA VAL A 130 16.70 7.10 6.22
C VAL A 130 16.71 6.08 7.34
N ALA A 131 17.41 6.41 8.42
CA ALA A 131 17.65 5.47 9.49
C ALA A 131 16.35 4.94 10.08
N ASN A 132 16.33 3.66 10.34
CA ASN A 132 15.25 2.94 11.00
C ASN A 132 13.97 2.80 10.20
N VAL A 133 13.92 3.31 9.00
CA VAL A 133 12.71 3.19 8.19
C VAL A 133 12.58 1.75 7.72
N GLY A 134 11.42 1.15 7.99
CA GLY A 134 11.15 -0.22 7.56
C GLY A 134 11.92 -1.28 8.30
N GLN A 135 12.55 -0.93 9.41
CA GLN A 135 13.32 -1.88 10.17
C GLN A 135 12.55 -2.49 11.31
N GLY A 136 11.34 -2.33 11.27
CA GLY A 136 10.52 -2.92 12.25
C GLY A 136 10.77 -2.46 13.63
N GLU A 137 10.91 -1.47 13.96
CA GLU A 137 11.08 -1.12 15.15
C GLU A 137 10.37 -0.73 15.88
N PRO A 138 10.41 -0.66 16.55
CA PRO A 138 10.07 -0.54 17.40
C PRO A 138 9.47 -0.37 18.21
N SER A 139 9.35 -0.45 18.54
CA SER A 139 8.95 -0.49 19.15
C SER A 139 8.48 -0.16 20.01
N ALA A 140 8.22 -0.08 20.38
CA ALA A 140 7.86 0.19 21.15
C ALA A 140 7.08 0.17 21.74
#